data_2abd03fb58153ecd91e2fa0a30fadf6a
#
_entry.id   2abd03fb58153ecd91e2fa0a30fadf6a
#
_cell.length_a   1.000
_cell.length_b   1.000
_cell.length_c   1.000
_cell.angle_alpha   90.00
_cell.angle_beta   90.00
_cell.angle_gamma   90.00
#
_symmetry.space_group_name_H-M   'P 1'
#
loop_
_entity.id
_entity.type
_entity.pdbx_description
1 polymer ?
#
loop_
_entity_poly.entity_id
_entity_poly.type
_entity_poly.pdbx_seq_one_letter_code
_entity_poly.pdbx_strand_id
1 'polypeptide(L)'
;MAGFAAAAFPDVDFALRLIDTLTYLSWHQGPTHSLILLPLCTCLLARLFSWFTSERYPWKLFALPVCLGIAIHIVGDLITSYGLMLFSPLSTARFSLPLVFVIDPWFSLIIIVGLVLSWRYPRQNIAAIAALAGLCSYCAFLWTLQQQAIGFATQHVQKHTISHAHISVLPQPLSPFHWKIIIQHG
;
A
#
# COMPACT_ATOMS: atom_id res chain seq x y z
N MET A 1 18.24 7.80 -3.41
CA MET A 1 18.12 6.93 -4.61
C MET A 1 17.82 5.48 -4.24
N ALA A 2 18.64 4.78 -3.39
CA ALA A 2 18.41 3.37 -3.04
C ALA A 2 17.02 3.07 -2.47
N GLY A 3 16.52 3.87 -1.53
CA GLY A 3 15.17 3.69 -0.97
C GLY A 3 14.06 3.81 -2.01
N PHE A 4 14.17 4.75 -2.95
CA PHE A 4 13.21 4.89 -4.05
C PHE A 4 13.22 3.67 -4.98
N ALA A 5 14.41 3.20 -5.37
CA ALA A 5 14.53 2.00 -6.19
C ALA A 5 14.02 0.75 -5.46
N ALA A 6 14.27 0.65 -4.15
CA ALA A 6 13.78 -0.44 -3.32
C ALA A 6 12.25 -0.41 -3.13
N ALA A 7 11.63 0.77 -3.15
CA ALA A 7 10.18 0.90 -3.08
C ALA A 7 9.46 0.32 -4.33
N ALA A 8 10.15 0.22 -5.47
CA ALA A 8 9.61 -0.43 -6.67
C ALA A 8 9.85 -1.95 -6.70
N PHE A 9 10.65 -2.48 -5.78
CA PHE A 9 11.03 -3.91 -5.79
C PHE A 9 9.85 -4.86 -5.57
N PRO A 10 8.88 -4.62 -4.66
CA PRO A 10 7.79 -5.55 -4.45
C PRO A 10 6.99 -5.83 -5.72
N ASP A 11 6.83 -4.82 -6.60
CA ASP A 11 6.13 -4.95 -7.88
C ASP A 11 6.87 -5.77 -8.95
N VAL A 12 8.08 -6.27 -8.66
CA VAL A 12 8.78 -7.21 -9.56
C VAL A 12 7.94 -8.46 -9.81
N ASP A 13 7.06 -8.83 -8.89
CA ASP A 13 6.11 -9.94 -9.07
C ASP A 13 5.13 -9.74 -10.24
N PHE A 14 4.98 -8.49 -10.75
CA PHE A 14 4.24 -8.21 -11.99
C PHE A 14 4.82 -8.97 -13.20
N ALA A 15 6.10 -9.36 -13.15
CA ALA A 15 6.74 -10.20 -14.16
C ALA A 15 6.08 -11.59 -14.28
N LEU A 16 5.39 -12.07 -13.25
CA LEU A 16 4.64 -13.33 -13.30
C LEU A 16 3.53 -13.30 -14.36
N ARG A 17 3.04 -12.10 -14.72
CA ARG A 17 2.07 -11.93 -15.81
C ARG A 17 2.61 -12.38 -17.17
N LEU A 18 3.93 -12.37 -17.35
CA LEU A 18 4.57 -12.86 -18.57
C LEU A 18 4.55 -14.40 -18.67
N ILE A 19 4.35 -15.10 -17.56
CA ILE A 19 4.27 -16.56 -17.48
C ILE A 19 2.83 -16.97 -17.71
N ASP A 20 1.92 -16.56 -16.83
CA ASP A 20 0.50 -16.89 -16.88
C ASP A 20 -0.33 -15.94 -16.03
N THR A 21 -1.53 -15.60 -16.49
CA THR A 21 -2.44 -14.68 -15.79
C THR A 21 -2.95 -15.24 -14.46
N LEU A 22 -3.22 -16.54 -14.38
CA LEU A 22 -3.71 -17.18 -13.14
C LEU A 22 -2.60 -17.23 -12.09
N THR A 23 -1.38 -17.55 -12.50
CA THR A 23 -0.20 -17.51 -11.64
C THR A 23 0.03 -16.10 -11.10
N TYR A 24 -0.06 -15.08 -11.96
CA TYR A 24 0.02 -13.69 -11.54
C TYR A 24 -1.04 -13.35 -10.49
N LEU A 25 -2.33 -13.61 -10.75
CA LEU A 25 -3.42 -13.30 -9.83
C LEU A 25 -3.29 -14.03 -8.47
N SER A 26 -2.73 -15.24 -8.50
CA SER A 26 -2.54 -16.04 -7.28
C SER A 26 -1.41 -15.54 -6.40
N TRP A 27 -0.29 -15.10 -7.00
CA TRP A 27 0.94 -14.76 -6.29
C TRP A 27 1.25 -13.26 -6.23
N HIS A 28 0.56 -12.43 -7.02
CA HIS A 28 0.71 -10.98 -6.96
C HIS A 28 0.36 -10.47 -5.56
N GLN A 29 1.20 -9.57 -5.06
CA GLN A 29 1.17 -9.09 -3.68
C GLN A 29 1.31 -10.22 -2.64
N GLY A 30 2.09 -11.24 -3.00
CA GLY A 30 2.41 -12.39 -2.15
C GLY A 30 3.76 -12.24 -1.44
N PRO A 31 4.76 -13.11 -1.75
CA PRO A 31 6.04 -13.14 -1.03
C PRO A 31 6.82 -11.84 -1.05
N THR A 32 6.76 -11.07 -2.13
CA THR A 32 7.44 -9.77 -2.30
C THR A 32 6.89 -8.69 -1.37
N HIS A 33 5.62 -8.83 -0.91
CA HIS A 33 4.93 -7.92 -0.01
C HIS A 33 4.84 -8.46 1.42
N SER A 34 5.62 -9.49 1.74
CA SER A 34 5.60 -10.13 3.06
C SER A 34 6.45 -9.38 4.08
N LEU A 35 5.87 -9.15 5.26
CA LEU A 35 6.60 -8.62 6.42
C LEU A 35 7.64 -9.62 6.96
N ILE A 36 7.39 -10.94 6.79
CA ILE A 36 8.32 -11.99 7.21
C ILE A 36 9.56 -11.97 6.31
N LEU A 37 9.38 -11.75 5.02
CA LEU A 37 10.47 -11.71 4.05
C LEU A 37 11.14 -10.33 3.92
N LEU A 38 10.56 -9.28 4.50
CA LEU A 38 11.09 -7.93 4.48
C LEU A 38 12.57 -7.83 4.93
N PRO A 39 13.00 -8.46 6.04
CA PRO A 39 14.42 -8.42 6.45
C PRO A 39 15.34 -9.09 5.42
N LEU A 40 14.91 -10.22 4.85
CA LEU A 40 15.67 -10.93 3.83
C LEU A 40 15.81 -10.08 2.56
N CYS A 41 14.70 -9.54 2.04
CA CYS A 41 14.69 -8.66 0.87
C CYS A 41 15.54 -7.41 1.11
N THR A 42 15.45 -6.83 2.31
CA THR A 42 16.31 -5.70 2.72
C THR A 42 17.79 -6.05 2.64
N CYS A 43 18.21 -7.18 3.21
CA CYS A 43 19.61 -7.60 3.19
C CYS A 43 20.12 -7.88 1.77
N LEU A 44 19.31 -8.54 0.95
CA LEU A 44 19.68 -8.86 -0.44
C LEU A 44 19.82 -7.59 -1.28
N LEU A 45 18.84 -6.70 -1.25
CA LEU A 45 18.88 -5.45 -2.01
C LEU A 45 19.98 -4.50 -1.51
N ALA A 46 20.16 -4.39 -0.19
CA ALA A 46 21.22 -3.54 0.36
C ALA A 46 22.62 -4.02 -0.08
N ARG A 47 22.85 -5.34 -0.13
CA ARG A 47 24.09 -5.90 -0.68
C ARG A 47 24.22 -5.67 -2.18
N LEU A 48 23.12 -5.82 -2.92
CA LEU A 48 23.10 -5.53 -4.35
C LEU A 48 23.46 -4.08 -4.64
N PHE A 49 22.92 -3.11 -3.91
CA PHE A 49 23.29 -1.71 -4.04
C PHE A 49 24.75 -1.44 -3.65
N SER A 50 25.26 -2.10 -2.62
CA SER A 50 26.69 -2.03 -2.26
C SER A 50 27.57 -2.53 -3.40
N TRP A 51 27.23 -3.66 -4.00
CA TRP A 51 27.93 -4.22 -5.16
C TRP A 51 27.90 -3.30 -6.37
N PHE A 52 26.74 -2.70 -6.70
CA PHE A 52 26.64 -1.71 -7.80
C PHE A 52 27.49 -0.46 -7.59
N THR A 53 27.84 -0.14 -6.35
CA THR A 53 28.77 0.95 -6.03
C THR A 53 30.22 0.47 -5.93
N SER A 54 30.54 -0.73 -6.47
CA SER A 54 31.86 -1.37 -6.37
C SER A 54 32.34 -1.46 -4.93
N GLU A 55 31.42 -1.73 -4.00
CA GLU A 55 31.64 -1.82 -2.56
C GLU A 55 32.22 -0.55 -1.90
N ARG A 56 32.18 0.57 -2.62
CA ARG A 56 32.62 1.87 -2.11
C ARG A 56 31.84 2.29 -0.85
N TYR A 57 30.60 1.83 -0.75
CA TYR A 57 29.73 2.06 0.41
C TYR A 57 29.28 0.71 0.99
N PRO A 58 29.50 0.47 2.29
CA PRO A 58 29.10 -0.79 2.93
C PRO A 58 27.58 -0.97 2.88
N TRP A 59 27.10 -2.20 2.69
CA TRP A 59 25.69 -2.54 2.57
C TRP A 59 24.80 -2.03 3.71
N LYS A 60 25.40 -1.87 4.93
CA LYS A 60 24.69 -1.35 6.12
C LYS A 60 24.15 0.07 5.91
N LEU A 61 24.80 0.90 5.07
CA LEU A 61 24.32 2.24 4.75
C LEU A 61 23.05 2.20 3.88
N PHE A 62 22.87 1.16 3.10
CA PHE A 62 21.69 0.97 2.27
C PHE A 62 20.55 0.29 3.01
N ALA A 63 20.82 -0.45 4.08
CA ALA A 63 19.83 -1.29 4.76
C ALA A 63 18.60 -0.52 5.24
N LEU A 64 18.80 0.60 5.95
CA LEU A 64 17.67 1.41 6.46
C LEU A 64 16.85 2.05 5.33
N PRO A 65 17.44 2.77 4.34
CA PRO A 65 16.66 3.32 3.23
C PRO A 65 15.91 2.25 2.42
N VAL A 66 16.53 1.08 2.21
CA VAL A 66 15.90 -0.05 1.49
C VAL A 66 14.73 -0.60 2.29
N CYS A 67 14.92 -0.88 3.59
CA CYS A 67 13.86 -1.36 4.47
C CYS A 67 12.67 -0.41 4.49
N LEU A 68 12.92 0.89 4.66
CA LEU A 68 11.88 1.91 4.65
C LEU A 68 11.17 1.99 3.29
N GLY A 69 11.91 1.90 2.18
CA GLY A 69 11.32 1.90 0.84
C GLY A 69 10.33 0.76 0.65
N ILE A 70 10.74 -0.48 0.97
CA ILE A 70 9.85 -1.66 0.88
C ILE A 70 8.67 -1.53 1.85
N ALA A 71 8.94 -1.12 3.10
CA ALA A 71 7.89 -1.01 4.12
C ALA A 71 6.81 0.03 3.75
N ILE A 72 7.23 1.19 3.21
CA ILE A 72 6.30 2.22 2.73
C ILE A 72 5.46 1.72 1.56
N HIS A 73 6.06 0.95 0.62
CA HIS A 73 5.32 0.32 -0.47
C HIS A 73 4.25 -0.65 0.07
N ILE A 74 4.63 -1.56 0.96
CA ILE A 74 3.70 -2.51 1.60
C ILE A 74 2.56 -1.78 2.32
N VAL A 75 2.84 -0.69 3.04
CA VAL A 75 1.81 0.13 3.69
C VAL A 75 0.92 0.82 2.66
N GLY A 76 1.49 1.32 1.55
CA GLY A 76 0.74 1.92 0.45
C GLY A 76 -0.26 0.93 -0.15
N ASP A 77 0.14 -0.29 -0.39
CA ASP A 77 -0.74 -1.32 -0.95
C ASP A 77 -1.77 -1.84 0.07
N LEU A 78 -1.38 -1.92 1.35
CA LEU A 78 -2.27 -2.36 2.42
C LEU A 78 -3.52 -1.49 2.55
N ILE A 79 -3.41 -0.19 2.29
CA ILE A 79 -4.54 0.74 2.33
C ILE A 79 -5.42 0.71 1.08
N THR A 80 -5.09 -0.15 0.10
CA THR A 80 -5.91 -0.40 -1.09
C THR A 80 -6.82 -1.63 -0.93
N SER A 81 -7.63 -1.91 -1.95
CA SER A 81 -8.65 -2.97 -1.89
C SER A 81 -8.16 -4.35 -2.33
N TYR A 82 -6.94 -4.47 -2.84
CA TYR A 82 -6.48 -5.74 -3.45
C TYR A 82 -6.19 -6.84 -2.41
N GLY A 83 -5.50 -6.48 -1.32
CA GLY A 83 -5.12 -7.40 -0.25
C GLY A 83 -3.75 -8.06 -0.44
N LEU A 84 -2.93 -8.02 0.61
CA LEU A 84 -1.55 -8.48 0.68
C LEU A 84 -1.41 -9.75 1.48
N MET A 85 -0.54 -10.67 1.07
CA MET A 85 -0.17 -11.84 1.87
C MET A 85 0.97 -11.46 2.85
N LEU A 86 0.63 -10.66 3.88
CA LEU A 86 1.61 -10.11 4.83
C LEU A 86 2.47 -11.16 5.54
N PHE A 87 1.93 -12.36 5.74
CA PHE A 87 2.58 -13.44 6.46
C PHE A 87 3.06 -14.59 5.55
N SER A 88 3.19 -14.35 4.24
CA SER A 88 3.78 -15.31 3.33
C SER A 88 5.24 -15.60 3.74
N PRO A 89 5.76 -16.85 3.67
CA PRO A 89 5.10 -18.07 3.17
C PRO A 89 4.27 -18.83 4.22
N LEU A 90 4.21 -18.36 5.46
CA LEU A 90 3.52 -19.07 6.56
C LEU A 90 1.99 -19.05 6.42
N SER A 91 1.44 -18.05 5.71
CA SER A 91 0.01 -17.91 5.49
C SER A 91 -0.26 -17.27 4.12
N THR A 92 -1.29 -17.74 3.45
CA THR A 92 -1.81 -17.18 2.20
C THR A 92 -3.00 -16.23 2.44
N ALA A 93 -3.34 -15.96 3.71
CA ALA A 93 -4.40 -15.02 4.05
C ALA A 93 -4.06 -13.61 3.54
N ARG A 94 -5.03 -12.95 2.90
CA ARG A 94 -4.88 -11.60 2.37
C ARG A 94 -5.47 -10.58 3.33
N PHE A 95 -4.72 -9.52 3.57
CA PHE A 95 -5.07 -8.42 4.45
C PHE A 95 -5.17 -7.14 3.63
N SER A 96 -6.23 -6.38 3.83
CA SER A 96 -6.40 -5.04 3.24
C SER A 96 -7.16 -4.12 4.18
N LEU A 97 -6.86 -2.84 4.07
CA LEU A 97 -7.61 -1.75 4.67
C LEU A 97 -8.12 -0.87 3.51
N PRO A 98 -9.24 -1.19 2.88
CA PRO A 98 -9.67 -0.59 1.61
C PRO A 98 -10.14 0.87 1.82
N LEU A 99 -9.21 1.77 2.11
CA LEU A 99 -9.44 3.19 2.33
C LEU A 99 -9.26 4.01 1.06
N VAL A 100 -8.20 3.71 0.30
CA VAL A 100 -7.79 4.49 -0.87
C VAL A 100 -8.00 3.66 -2.13
N PHE A 101 -8.52 4.26 -3.18
CA PHE A 101 -8.52 3.62 -4.50
C PHE A 101 -7.09 3.57 -5.04
N VAL A 102 -6.74 2.53 -5.82
CA VAL A 102 -5.38 2.30 -6.34
C VAL A 102 -4.79 3.54 -7.04
N ILE A 103 -5.64 4.29 -7.77
CA ILE A 103 -5.27 5.57 -8.37
C ILE A 103 -6.21 6.64 -7.80
N ASP A 104 -5.82 7.20 -6.65
CA ASP A 104 -6.55 8.29 -6.01
C ASP A 104 -5.88 9.62 -6.36
N PRO A 105 -6.59 10.55 -7.06
CA PRO A 105 -6.02 11.81 -7.50
C PRO A 105 -5.64 12.73 -6.34
N TRP A 106 -6.40 12.72 -5.25
CA TRP A 106 -6.17 13.57 -4.10
C TRP A 106 -4.96 13.09 -3.28
N PHE A 107 -4.87 11.77 -3.06
CA PHE A 107 -3.72 11.15 -2.44
C PHE A 107 -2.43 11.44 -3.24
N SER A 108 -2.50 11.25 -4.57
CA SER A 108 -1.39 11.53 -5.48
C SER A 108 -1.01 13.01 -5.49
N LEU A 109 -1.99 13.91 -5.46
CA LEU A 109 -1.75 15.36 -5.41
C LEU A 109 -0.99 15.77 -4.15
N ILE A 110 -1.37 15.25 -2.97
CA ILE A 110 -0.68 15.53 -1.72
C ILE A 110 0.80 15.10 -1.82
N ILE A 111 1.07 13.90 -2.38
CA ILE A 111 2.43 13.40 -2.57
C ILE A 111 3.21 14.32 -3.52
N ILE A 112 2.64 14.64 -4.69
CA ILE A 112 3.32 15.46 -5.71
C ILE A 112 3.65 16.84 -5.15
N VAL A 113 2.69 17.49 -4.51
CA VAL A 113 2.91 18.82 -3.89
C VAL A 113 3.99 18.73 -2.80
N GLY A 114 3.94 17.71 -1.94
CA GLY A 114 4.95 17.49 -0.91
C GLY A 114 6.35 17.29 -1.48
N LEU A 115 6.48 16.49 -2.56
CA LEU A 115 7.76 16.26 -3.25
C LEU A 115 8.29 17.54 -3.92
N VAL A 116 7.44 18.29 -4.61
CA VAL A 116 7.82 19.54 -5.27
C VAL A 116 8.29 20.57 -4.24
N LEU A 117 7.56 20.72 -3.13
CA LEU A 117 7.93 21.64 -2.06
C LEU A 117 9.22 21.19 -1.36
N SER A 118 9.40 19.90 -1.10
CA SER A 118 10.63 19.36 -0.51
C SER A 118 11.83 19.54 -1.44
N TRP A 119 11.66 19.41 -2.74
CA TRP A 119 12.69 19.68 -3.73
C TRP A 119 13.04 21.17 -3.80
N ARG A 120 12.03 22.06 -3.74
CA ARG A 120 12.23 23.52 -3.81
C ARG A 120 12.89 24.07 -2.55
N TYR A 121 12.64 23.44 -1.38
CA TYR A 121 13.15 23.88 -0.08
C TYR A 121 13.91 22.75 0.64
N PRO A 122 15.04 22.26 0.10
CA PRO A 122 15.71 21.03 0.54
C PRO A 122 16.31 21.12 1.95
N ARG A 123 16.46 22.33 2.49
CA ARG A 123 17.00 22.55 3.85
C ARG A 123 15.93 22.47 4.95
N GLN A 124 14.67 22.38 4.57
CA GLN A 124 13.54 22.39 5.51
C GLN A 124 12.75 21.09 5.39
N ASN A 125 12.70 20.31 6.46
CA ASN A 125 11.88 19.09 6.49
C ASN A 125 10.38 19.39 6.64
N ILE A 126 9.99 20.66 6.80
CA ILE A 126 8.62 21.09 7.05
C ILE A 126 7.67 20.62 5.93
N ALA A 127 8.11 20.75 4.67
CA ALA A 127 7.29 20.33 3.52
C ALA A 127 7.00 18.82 3.54
N ALA A 128 8.01 18.00 3.85
CA ALA A 128 7.86 16.55 3.96
C ALA A 128 6.96 16.17 5.14
N ILE A 129 7.14 16.81 6.29
CA ILE A 129 6.31 16.59 7.49
C ILE A 129 4.85 17.00 7.21
N ALA A 130 4.64 18.16 6.58
CA ALA A 130 3.30 18.64 6.22
C ALA A 130 2.61 17.72 5.21
N ALA A 131 3.33 17.20 4.22
CA ALA A 131 2.79 16.23 3.28
C ALA A 131 2.41 14.92 3.98
N LEU A 132 3.26 14.40 4.87
CA LEU A 132 2.96 13.20 5.64
C LEU A 132 1.74 13.42 6.56
N ALA A 133 1.67 14.56 7.25
CA ALA A 133 0.51 14.92 8.07
C ALA A 133 -0.76 15.03 7.21
N GLY A 134 -0.65 15.61 6.01
CA GLY A 134 -1.74 15.70 5.04
C GLY A 134 -2.23 14.31 4.60
N LEU A 135 -1.32 13.39 4.29
CA LEU A 135 -1.67 12.00 3.95
C LEU A 135 -2.36 11.28 5.10
N CYS A 136 -1.83 11.39 6.33
CA CYS A 136 -2.45 10.80 7.50
C CYS A 136 -3.86 11.37 7.75
N SER A 137 -4.01 12.70 7.62
CA SER A 137 -5.31 13.37 7.78
C SER A 137 -6.30 12.94 6.69
N TYR A 138 -5.84 12.78 5.46
CA TYR A 138 -6.66 12.30 4.35
C TYR A 138 -7.11 10.84 4.57
N CYS A 139 -6.21 9.95 4.99
CA CYS A 139 -6.56 8.57 5.34
C CYS A 139 -7.57 8.52 6.51
N ALA A 140 -7.38 9.35 7.55
CA ALA A 140 -8.33 9.45 8.66
C ALA A 140 -9.71 9.95 8.18
N PHE A 141 -9.74 10.91 7.28
CA PHE A 141 -10.98 11.39 6.66
C PHE A 141 -11.68 10.28 5.87
N LEU A 142 -10.95 9.54 5.01
CA LEU A 142 -11.50 8.41 4.27
C LEU A 142 -12.02 7.30 5.19
N TRP A 143 -11.30 7.04 6.30
CA TRP A 143 -11.78 6.11 7.33
C TRP A 143 -13.14 6.51 7.87
N THR A 144 -13.36 7.80 8.19
CA THR A 144 -14.66 8.26 8.69
C THR A 144 -15.79 8.06 7.67
N LEU A 145 -15.50 8.33 6.37
CA LEU A 145 -16.47 8.11 5.29
C LEU A 145 -16.78 6.61 5.10
N GLN A 146 -15.76 5.75 5.20
CA GLN A 146 -15.94 4.30 5.14
C GLN A 146 -16.85 3.80 6.28
N GLN A 147 -16.63 4.28 7.52
CA GLN A 147 -17.46 3.90 8.66
C GLN A 147 -18.92 4.33 8.47
N GLN A 148 -19.17 5.51 7.89
CA GLN A 148 -20.51 5.94 7.53
C GLN A 148 -21.15 5.00 6.50
N ALA A 149 -20.42 4.65 5.44
CA ALA A 149 -20.91 3.72 4.42
C ALA A 149 -21.20 2.31 4.98
N ILE A 150 -20.36 1.80 5.90
CA ILE A 150 -20.63 0.55 6.65
C ILE A 150 -21.89 0.69 7.49
N GLY A 151 -22.09 1.83 8.18
CA GLY A 151 -23.29 2.10 8.97
C GLY A 151 -24.57 2.05 8.12
N PHE A 152 -24.58 2.69 6.95
CA PHE A 152 -25.71 2.62 6.00
C PHE A 152 -25.98 1.18 5.52
N ALA A 153 -24.92 0.43 5.19
CA ALA A 153 -25.06 -0.95 4.77
C ALA A 153 -25.64 -1.84 5.87
N THR A 154 -25.16 -1.67 7.11
CA THR A 154 -25.65 -2.41 8.28
C THR A 154 -27.13 -2.12 8.55
N GLN A 155 -27.55 -0.87 8.50
CA GLN A 155 -28.96 -0.48 8.65
C GLN A 155 -29.84 -1.12 7.57
N HIS A 156 -29.34 -1.15 6.31
CA HIS A 156 -30.05 -1.77 5.20
C HIS A 156 -30.26 -3.28 5.43
N VAL A 157 -29.19 -3.98 5.84
CA VAL A 157 -29.23 -5.42 6.15
C VAL A 157 -30.22 -5.71 7.27
N GLN A 158 -30.22 -4.91 8.35
CA GLN A 158 -31.14 -5.06 9.47
C GLN A 158 -32.60 -4.83 9.05
N LYS A 159 -32.86 -3.76 8.29
CA LYS A 159 -34.21 -3.41 7.82
C LYS A 159 -34.82 -4.51 6.95
N HIS A 160 -34.00 -5.19 6.15
CA HIS A 160 -34.46 -6.24 5.23
C HIS A 160 -34.31 -7.66 5.79
N THR A 161 -33.91 -7.80 7.07
CA THR A 161 -33.75 -9.09 7.77
C THR A 161 -32.89 -10.08 6.99
N ILE A 162 -31.78 -9.58 6.34
CA ILE A 162 -30.88 -10.41 5.57
C ILE A 162 -29.99 -11.19 6.53
N SER A 163 -30.21 -12.50 6.68
CA SER A 163 -29.41 -13.36 7.55
C SER A 163 -28.05 -13.67 6.90
N HIS A 164 -27.00 -13.78 7.73
CA HIS A 164 -25.64 -14.12 7.31
C HIS A 164 -25.03 -13.18 6.24
N ALA A 165 -25.40 -11.88 6.26
CA ALA A 165 -24.87 -10.89 5.33
C ALA A 165 -23.41 -10.55 5.63
N HIS A 166 -22.50 -10.73 4.65
CA HIS A 166 -21.15 -10.19 4.68
C HIS A 166 -21.11 -8.86 3.93
N ILE A 167 -20.74 -7.78 4.64
CA ILE A 167 -20.71 -6.43 4.09
C ILE A 167 -19.26 -6.09 3.73
N SER A 168 -19.03 -5.72 2.46
CA SER A 168 -17.76 -5.16 1.99
C SER A 168 -17.99 -3.76 1.44
N VAL A 169 -17.17 -2.79 1.86
CA VAL A 169 -17.24 -1.39 1.44
C VAL A 169 -15.91 -1.02 0.78
N LEU A 170 -15.96 -0.66 -0.50
CA LEU A 170 -14.79 -0.41 -1.33
C LEU A 170 -14.79 1.02 -1.86
N PRO A 171 -13.64 1.73 -1.81
CA PRO A 171 -13.51 3.06 -2.39
C PRO A 171 -13.68 3.00 -3.91
N GLN A 172 -14.23 4.07 -4.49
CA GLN A 172 -14.38 4.22 -5.94
C GLN A 172 -13.40 5.27 -6.48
N PRO A 173 -13.02 5.20 -7.77
CA PRO A 173 -12.08 6.14 -8.36
C PRO A 173 -12.62 7.57 -8.35
N LEU A 174 -11.69 8.55 -8.38
CA LEU A 174 -11.89 9.98 -8.60
C LEU A 174 -12.57 10.76 -7.46
N SER A 175 -13.32 10.12 -6.56
CA SER A 175 -14.04 10.83 -5.51
C SER A 175 -13.97 10.10 -4.17
N PRO A 176 -13.56 10.79 -3.09
CA PRO A 176 -13.51 10.21 -1.75
C PRO A 176 -14.91 9.91 -1.17
N PHE A 177 -15.96 10.46 -1.77
CA PHE A 177 -17.34 10.31 -1.30
C PHE A 177 -18.08 9.14 -1.95
N HIS A 178 -17.52 8.51 -2.98
CA HIS A 178 -18.15 7.39 -3.65
C HIS A 178 -17.63 6.06 -3.12
N TRP A 179 -18.54 5.27 -2.54
CA TRP A 179 -18.23 3.96 -1.96
C TRP A 179 -19.12 2.90 -2.59
N LYS A 180 -18.53 1.79 -3.01
CA LYS A 180 -19.27 0.62 -3.48
C LYS A 180 -19.54 -0.29 -2.29
N ILE A 181 -20.82 -0.48 -1.97
CA ILE A 181 -21.28 -1.40 -0.93
C ILE A 181 -21.64 -2.72 -1.61
N ILE A 182 -21.05 -3.81 -1.15
CA ILE A 182 -21.33 -5.18 -1.60
C ILE A 182 -21.87 -5.94 -0.40
N ILE A 183 -23.08 -6.46 -0.53
CA ILE A 183 -23.74 -7.30 0.48
C ILE A 183 -23.85 -8.69 -0.12
N GLN A 184 -23.11 -9.65 0.46
CA GLN A 184 -23.17 -11.05 0.07
C GLN A 184 -23.98 -11.80 1.11
N HIS A 185 -24.93 -12.58 0.68
CA HIS A 185 -25.75 -13.46 1.52
C HIS A 185 -25.64 -14.89 0.94
N GLY A 186 -25.45 -15.87 1.79
CA GLY A 186 -25.42 -17.28 1.45
C GLY A 186 -26.84 -17.88 1.45
#